data_f922a6903fffa58731e9d67b77078c16
#
_entry.id   f922a6903fffa58731e9d67b77078c16
#
_cell.length_a   1.000
_cell.length_b   1.000
_cell.length_c   1.000
_cell.angle_alpha   90.00
_cell.angle_beta   90.00
_cell.angle_gamma   90.00
#
_symmetry.space_group_name_H-M   'P 1'
#
loop_
_entity.id
_entity.type
_entity.pdbx_description
1 polymer ?
#
loop_
_entity_poly.entity_id
_entity_poly.type
_entity_poly.pdbx_seq_one_letter_code
_entity_poly.pdbx_strand_id
1 'polypeptide(L)'
;GHISGTYVRLLFEWLNHKGFEAEKVLQRSCPDLDERIRVPFDEWRAMLERTYQVTQDPYFGLEVGSRITPRHLGVLGYVSYSCNTLGEALLRLQRFEDLVHAVNDMKVNFDGDLILLQWGAELGITGEFADQTAQSVLVSYIRYLIAPEFSPVWMSFINPTPDNVKPYEDFFRCPVKFESNFTT
;
A
#
# COMPACT_ATOMS: atom_id res chain seq x y z
N GLY A 1 -2.03 15.19 -5.47
CA GLY A 1 -2.14 14.38 -4.27
C GLY A 1 -0.85 14.34 -3.46
N HIS A 2 -0.97 13.99 -2.22
CA HIS A 2 0.12 13.89 -1.27
C HIS A 2 -0.01 12.59 -0.46
N ILE A 3 1.11 12.11 0.04
CA ILE A 3 1.17 10.90 0.87
C ILE A 3 1.88 11.23 2.18
N SER A 4 1.55 10.53 3.26
CA SER A 4 2.16 10.77 4.57
C SER A 4 3.66 10.46 4.57
N GLY A 5 4.46 11.34 5.20
CA GLY A 5 5.88 11.07 5.41
C GLY A 5 6.13 9.83 6.26
N THR A 6 5.26 9.53 7.22
CA THR A 6 5.37 8.31 8.05
C THR A 6 5.21 7.04 7.21
N TYR A 7 4.34 7.06 6.21
CA TYR A 7 4.16 5.96 5.26
C TYR A 7 5.37 5.83 4.30
N VAL A 8 5.87 6.95 3.80
CA VAL A 8 7.04 6.98 2.90
C VAL A 8 8.28 6.35 3.56
N ARG A 9 8.41 6.45 4.88
CA ARG A 9 9.51 5.81 5.62
C ARG A 9 9.60 4.30 5.39
N LEU A 10 8.50 3.62 5.07
CA LEU A 10 8.54 2.18 4.74
C LEU A 10 9.57 1.86 3.67
N LEU A 11 9.62 2.68 2.62
CA LEU A 11 10.55 2.48 1.51
C LEU A 11 12.00 2.72 1.93
N PHE A 12 12.27 3.76 2.71
CA PHE A 12 13.61 4.04 3.25
C PHE A 12 14.09 2.89 4.15
N GLU A 13 13.25 2.45 5.05
CA GLU A 13 13.58 1.38 6.00
C GLU A 13 13.82 0.05 5.27
N TRP A 14 13.01 -0.27 4.26
CA TRP A 14 13.20 -1.47 3.47
C TRP A 14 14.51 -1.45 2.67
N LEU A 15 14.82 -0.35 1.99
CA LEU A 15 16.06 -0.20 1.25
C LEU A 15 17.29 -0.34 2.16
N ASN A 16 17.28 0.33 3.31
CA ASN A 16 18.36 0.21 4.28
C ASN A 16 18.52 -1.23 4.79
N HIS A 17 17.40 -1.91 5.04
CA HIS A 17 17.40 -3.33 5.45
C HIS A 17 18.01 -4.24 4.37
N LYS A 18 17.80 -3.92 3.10
CA LYS A 18 18.38 -4.66 1.96
C LYS A 18 19.86 -4.32 1.69
N GLY A 19 20.44 -3.40 2.45
CA GLY A 19 21.84 -3.00 2.32
C GLY A 19 22.09 -1.83 1.37
N PHE A 20 21.04 -1.17 0.88
CA PHE A 20 21.17 0.05 0.09
C PHE A 20 21.27 1.28 0.99
N GLU A 21 21.93 2.34 0.51
CA GLU A 21 21.85 3.65 1.11
C GLU A 21 20.60 4.38 0.64
N ALA A 22 19.49 4.23 1.38
CA ALA A 22 18.17 4.67 0.93
C ALA A 22 18.12 6.15 0.52
N GLU A 23 18.72 7.05 1.29
CA GLU A 23 18.69 8.48 0.96
C GLU A 23 19.43 8.81 -0.35
N LYS A 24 20.47 8.08 -0.68
CA LYS A 24 21.16 8.22 -1.97
C LYS A 24 20.32 7.67 -3.11
N VAL A 25 19.75 6.48 -2.97
CA VAL A 25 18.90 5.87 -3.98
C VAL A 25 17.69 6.76 -4.26
N LEU A 26 17.02 7.22 -3.22
CA LEU A 26 15.79 7.99 -3.33
C LEU A 26 16.02 9.49 -3.56
N GLN A 27 17.28 9.95 -3.48
CA GLN A 27 17.68 11.35 -3.67
C GLN A 27 16.89 12.32 -2.77
N ARG A 28 16.65 11.87 -1.55
CA ARG A 28 15.89 12.60 -0.54
C ARG A 28 16.26 12.13 0.86
N SER A 29 16.22 13.04 1.82
CA SER A 29 16.34 12.68 3.23
C SER A 29 15.10 11.93 3.72
N CYS A 30 15.30 10.94 4.58
CA CYS A 30 14.21 10.20 5.19
C CYS A 30 13.31 11.15 6.01
N PRO A 31 12.00 11.18 5.77
CA PRO A 31 11.10 12.01 6.56
C PRO A 31 11.11 11.61 8.03
N ASP A 32 10.98 12.57 8.94
CA ASP A 32 10.77 12.29 10.36
C ASP A 32 9.41 11.61 10.58
N LEU A 33 9.25 10.96 11.73
CA LEU A 33 7.97 10.38 12.17
C LEU A 33 7.00 11.48 12.62
N ASP A 34 6.68 12.39 11.73
CA ASP A 34 5.73 13.48 11.93
C ASP A 34 4.59 13.34 10.90
N GLU A 35 3.38 13.16 11.40
CA GLU A 35 2.18 12.96 10.58
C GLU A 35 1.83 14.18 9.73
N ARG A 36 2.34 15.37 10.08
CA ARG A 36 2.11 16.61 9.33
C ARG A 36 2.94 16.67 8.05
N ILE A 37 4.01 15.89 7.97
CA ILE A 37 4.86 15.84 6.77
C ILE A 37 4.06 15.19 5.64
N ARG A 38 3.95 15.90 4.52
CA ARG A 38 3.30 15.43 3.30
C ARG A 38 4.30 15.41 2.16
N VAL A 39 4.33 14.30 1.44
CA VAL A 39 5.19 14.10 0.27
C VAL A 39 4.31 14.15 -0.98
N PRO A 40 4.65 14.96 -1.99
CA PRO A 40 3.91 14.96 -3.25
C PRO A 40 3.86 13.57 -3.88
N PHE A 41 2.71 13.17 -4.42
CA PHE A 41 2.53 11.83 -4.97
C PHE A 41 3.47 11.54 -6.14
N ASP A 42 3.74 12.54 -6.99
CA ASP A 42 4.68 12.38 -8.11
C ASP A 42 6.11 12.11 -7.62
N GLU A 43 6.50 12.69 -6.49
CA GLU A 43 7.79 12.40 -5.86
C GLU A 43 7.83 10.97 -5.31
N TRP A 44 6.74 10.51 -4.70
CA TRP A 44 6.59 9.12 -4.28
C TRP A 44 6.74 8.14 -5.43
N ARG A 45 6.07 8.40 -6.55
CA ARG A 45 6.21 7.59 -7.77
C ARG A 45 7.64 7.53 -8.27
N ALA A 46 8.32 8.69 -8.30
CA ALA A 46 9.72 8.76 -8.71
C ALA A 46 10.65 7.96 -7.77
N MET A 47 10.38 7.99 -6.48
CA MET A 47 11.14 7.17 -5.51
C MET A 47 10.93 5.67 -5.74
N LEU A 48 9.70 5.24 -5.99
CA LEU A 48 9.40 3.84 -6.31
C LEU A 48 10.11 3.39 -7.61
N GLU A 49 10.12 4.23 -8.63
CA GLU A 49 10.82 3.95 -9.89
C GLU A 49 12.34 3.81 -9.68
N ARG A 50 12.94 4.70 -8.91
CA ARG A 50 14.38 4.59 -8.56
C ARG A 50 14.67 3.31 -7.79
N THR A 51 13.78 2.89 -6.92
CA THR A 51 13.89 1.62 -6.21
C THR A 51 13.91 0.44 -7.16
N TYR A 52 12.99 0.42 -8.13
CA TYR A 52 13.00 -0.62 -9.16
C TYR A 52 14.30 -0.64 -9.96
N GLN A 53 14.81 0.54 -10.35
CA GLN A 53 16.04 0.63 -11.14
C GLN A 53 17.27 0.04 -10.44
N VAL A 54 17.37 0.17 -9.12
CA VAL A 54 18.51 -0.37 -8.36
C VAL A 54 18.30 -1.81 -7.92
N THR A 55 17.08 -2.25 -7.68
CA THR A 55 16.78 -3.62 -7.21
C THR A 55 16.51 -4.59 -8.35
N GLN A 56 16.01 -4.10 -9.48
CA GLN A 56 15.51 -4.92 -10.61
C GLN A 56 14.46 -5.95 -10.20
N ASP A 57 13.82 -5.73 -9.07
CA ASP A 57 12.75 -6.57 -8.54
C ASP A 57 11.38 -5.90 -8.82
N PRO A 58 10.59 -6.41 -9.78
CA PRO A 58 9.29 -5.82 -10.10
C PRO A 58 8.22 -6.06 -9.04
N TYR A 59 8.53 -6.85 -7.99
CA TYR A 59 7.61 -7.20 -6.91
C TYR A 59 8.02 -6.61 -5.56
N PHE A 60 8.97 -5.67 -5.55
CA PHE A 60 9.52 -5.11 -4.30
C PHE A 60 8.44 -4.48 -3.40
N GLY A 61 7.41 -3.88 -3.99
CA GLY A 61 6.34 -3.22 -3.24
C GLY A 61 5.58 -4.17 -2.31
N LEU A 62 5.47 -5.44 -2.66
CA LEU A 62 4.87 -6.46 -1.79
C LEU A 62 5.65 -6.59 -0.48
N GLU A 63 6.95 -6.67 -0.57
CA GLU A 63 7.83 -6.78 0.60
C GLU A 63 7.89 -5.47 1.40
N VAL A 64 7.95 -4.33 0.72
CA VAL A 64 7.90 -3.01 1.37
C VAL A 64 6.63 -2.87 2.21
N GLY A 65 5.47 -3.15 1.62
CA GLY A 65 4.18 -3.04 2.31
C GLY A 65 4.03 -4.02 3.47
N SER A 66 4.64 -5.20 3.38
CA SER A 66 4.61 -6.21 4.43
C SER A 66 5.30 -5.77 5.75
N ARG A 67 6.11 -4.72 5.68
CA ARG A 67 6.82 -4.16 6.84
C ARG A 67 6.00 -3.11 7.61
N ILE A 68 4.74 -2.91 7.24
CA ILE A 68 3.87 -1.93 7.90
C ILE A 68 3.73 -2.21 9.40
N THR A 69 3.84 -1.16 10.19
CA THR A 69 3.58 -1.16 11.63
C THR A 69 2.70 0.03 11.99
N PRO A 70 2.06 0.06 13.18
CA PRO A 70 1.23 1.19 13.59
C PRO A 70 1.91 2.56 13.49
N ARG A 71 3.21 2.63 13.78
CA ARG A 71 3.95 3.91 13.71
C ARG A 71 3.98 4.54 12.32
N HIS A 72 3.90 3.73 11.25
CA HIS A 72 3.87 4.23 9.87
C HIS A 72 2.53 4.86 9.50
N LEU A 73 1.48 4.57 10.26
CA LEU A 73 0.13 5.08 10.07
C LEU A 73 -0.22 6.21 11.06
N GLY A 74 0.73 6.59 11.91
CA GLY A 74 0.55 7.65 12.88
C GLY A 74 -0.55 7.36 13.90
N VAL A 75 -1.35 8.38 14.24
CA VAL A 75 -2.48 8.22 15.19
C VAL A 75 -3.45 7.14 14.73
N LEU A 76 -3.68 6.99 13.44
CA LEU A 76 -4.56 5.95 12.90
C LEU A 76 -4.09 4.55 13.28
N GLY A 77 -2.78 4.30 13.27
CA GLY A 77 -2.20 3.02 13.68
C GLY A 77 -2.52 2.67 15.13
N TYR A 78 -2.38 3.62 16.04
CA TYR A 78 -2.68 3.40 17.46
C TYR A 78 -4.17 3.23 17.73
N VAL A 79 -5.02 4.00 17.07
CA VAL A 79 -6.48 3.90 17.21
C VAL A 79 -7.01 2.55 16.70
N SER A 80 -6.33 1.95 15.73
CA SER A 80 -6.71 0.66 15.15
C SER A 80 -6.62 -0.50 16.14
N TYR A 81 -5.78 -0.41 17.17
CA TYR A 81 -5.71 -1.43 18.23
C TYR A 81 -7.01 -1.63 19.01
N SER A 82 -7.92 -0.67 18.98
CA SER A 82 -9.21 -0.76 19.67
C SER A 82 -10.34 -1.29 18.80
N CYS A 83 -10.04 -1.75 17.57
CA CYS A 83 -11.04 -2.35 16.68
C CYS A 83 -11.29 -3.81 17.04
N ASN A 84 -12.54 -4.14 17.36
CA ASN A 84 -12.96 -5.50 17.66
C ASN A 84 -13.63 -6.21 16.47
N THR A 85 -13.96 -5.46 15.42
CA THR A 85 -14.65 -5.99 14.24
C THR A 85 -14.04 -5.45 12.94
N LEU A 86 -14.18 -6.22 11.86
CA LEU A 86 -13.79 -5.78 10.51
C LEU A 86 -14.56 -4.51 10.09
N GLY A 87 -15.83 -4.38 10.48
CA GLY A 87 -16.64 -3.20 10.20
C GLY A 87 -16.07 -1.93 10.83
N GLU A 88 -15.65 -2.00 12.09
CA GLU A 88 -14.96 -0.88 12.76
C GLU A 88 -13.62 -0.56 12.09
N ALA A 89 -12.86 -1.59 11.69
CA ALA A 89 -11.62 -1.43 10.97
C ALA A 89 -11.85 -0.73 9.62
N LEU A 90 -12.90 -1.08 8.89
CA LEU A 90 -13.25 -0.48 7.60
C LEU A 90 -13.64 1.00 7.71
N LEU A 91 -14.40 1.39 8.74
CA LEU A 91 -14.72 2.80 8.99
C LEU A 91 -13.45 3.63 9.28
N ARG A 92 -12.45 3.01 9.88
CA ARG A 92 -11.15 3.64 10.12
C ARG A 92 -10.24 3.60 8.91
N LEU A 93 -10.41 2.61 8.03
CA LEU A 93 -9.74 2.55 6.74
C LEU A 93 -10.11 3.72 5.80
N GLN A 94 -11.30 4.29 5.93
CA GLN A 94 -11.64 5.53 5.21
C GLN A 94 -10.69 6.68 5.57
N ARG A 95 -10.20 6.72 6.79
CA ARG A 95 -9.14 7.67 7.19
C ARG A 95 -7.74 7.25 6.73
N PHE A 96 -7.53 5.96 6.48
CA PHE A 96 -6.31 5.43 5.89
C PHE A 96 -6.10 5.97 4.47
N GLU A 97 -7.18 6.20 3.76
CA GLU A 97 -7.17 6.74 2.42
C GLU A 97 -6.44 8.08 2.31
N ASP A 98 -6.68 8.98 3.26
CA ASP A 98 -6.01 10.28 3.32
C ASP A 98 -4.49 10.17 3.48
N LEU A 99 -4.00 9.02 3.94
CA LEU A 99 -2.58 8.77 4.15
C LEU A 99 -1.89 8.09 2.97
N VAL A 100 -2.60 7.23 2.26
CA VAL A 100 -2.01 6.25 1.33
C VAL A 100 -2.47 6.44 -0.11
N HIS A 101 -3.69 6.90 -0.33
CA HIS A 101 -4.30 7.07 -1.66
C HIS A 101 -4.83 8.47 -1.87
N ALA A 102 -3.94 9.45 -1.84
CA ALA A 102 -4.32 10.84 -2.05
C ALA A 102 -4.70 11.19 -3.51
N VAL A 103 -4.84 10.21 -4.39
CA VAL A 103 -5.15 10.42 -5.82
C VAL A 103 -6.57 10.03 -6.15
N ASN A 104 -6.99 8.80 -5.84
CA ASN A 104 -8.34 8.32 -6.15
C ASN A 104 -9.05 7.86 -4.88
N ASP A 105 -10.31 8.22 -4.75
CA ASP A 105 -11.13 7.89 -3.57
C ASP A 105 -11.46 6.40 -3.51
N MET A 106 -11.41 5.84 -2.30
CA MET A 106 -11.85 4.48 -2.04
C MET A 106 -13.38 4.41 -2.05
N LYS A 107 -13.92 3.49 -2.83
CA LYS A 107 -15.35 3.17 -2.83
C LYS A 107 -15.55 1.84 -2.08
N VAL A 108 -16.49 1.83 -1.15
CA VAL A 108 -16.89 0.63 -0.43
C VAL A 108 -18.21 0.16 -1.00
N ASN A 109 -18.23 -1.05 -1.55
CA ASN A 109 -19.40 -1.68 -2.12
C ASN A 109 -19.65 -3.03 -1.44
N PHE A 110 -20.90 -3.47 -1.50
CA PHE A 110 -21.32 -4.76 -0.94
C PHE A 110 -21.87 -5.63 -2.07
N ASP A 111 -21.42 -6.88 -2.11
CA ASP A 111 -21.91 -7.90 -3.05
C ASP A 111 -22.16 -9.19 -2.26
N GLY A 112 -23.44 -9.42 -1.86
CA GLY A 112 -23.79 -10.50 -0.95
C GLY A 112 -23.05 -10.38 0.38
N ASP A 113 -22.26 -11.39 0.73
CA ASP A 113 -21.45 -11.43 1.94
C ASP A 113 -20.05 -10.81 1.76
N LEU A 114 -19.76 -10.29 0.57
CA LEU A 114 -18.48 -9.66 0.26
C LEU A 114 -18.51 -8.16 0.49
N ILE A 115 -17.42 -7.64 1.00
CA ILE A 115 -17.15 -6.21 1.05
C ILE A 115 -16.06 -5.94 -0.01
N LEU A 116 -16.36 -5.03 -0.94
CA LEU A 116 -15.45 -4.64 -2.01
C LEU A 116 -14.86 -3.27 -1.70
N LEU A 117 -13.54 -3.20 -1.64
CA LEU A 117 -12.80 -1.95 -1.54
C LEU A 117 -12.22 -1.66 -2.93
N GLN A 118 -12.65 -0.57 -3.56
CA GLN A 118 -12.33 -0.29 -4.96
C GLN A 118 -11.72 1.10 -5.13
N TRP A 119 -10.69 1.17 -5.94
CA TRP A 119 -10.06 2.43 -6.38
C TRP A 119 -10.10 2.49 -7.90
N GLY A 120 -10.62 3.58 -8.43
CA GLY A 120 -10.63 3.86 -9.85
C GLY A 120 -9.38 4.60 -10.33
N ALA A 121 -9.50 5.22 -11.49
CA ALA A 121 -8.46 6.05 -12.09
C ALA A 121 -9.00 7.42 -12.54
N GLU A 122 -10.10 7.86 -11.95
CA GLU A 122 -10.81 9.08 -12.34
C GLU A 122 -9.94 10.33 -12.22
N LEU A 123 -9.05 10.37 -11.23
CA LEU A 123 -8.10 11.47 -11.00
C LEU A 123 -6.68 11.17 -11.46
N GLY A 124 -6.48 10.05 -12.13
CA GLY A 124 -5.20 9.64 -12.68
C GLY A 124 -4.76 8.23 -12.29
N ILE A 125 -3.81 7.70 -13.06
CA ILE A 125 -3.22 6.38 -12.80
C ILE A 125 -2.12 6.53 -11.75
N THR A 126 -2.21 5.74 -10.68
CA THR A 126 -1.23 5.73 -9.58
C THR A 126 0.08 5.05 -9.97
N GLY A 127 0.01 4.01 -10.80
CA GLY A 127 1.14 3.22 -11.24
C GLY A 127 1.27 1.89 -10.48
N GLU A 128 1.90 0.91 -11.12
CA GLU A 128 1.96 -0.46 -10.61
C GLU A 128 2.66 -0.58 -9.25
N PHE A 129 3.78 0.11 -9.06
CA PHE A 129 4.53 0.00 -7.80
C PHE A 129 3.80 0.67 -6.63
N ALA A 130 3.11 1.80 -6.90
CA ALA A 130 2.30 2.46 -5.88
C ALA A 130 1.10 1.61 -5.47
N ASP A 131 0.38 1.03 -6.43
CA ASP A 131 -0.76 0.16 -6.17
C ASP A 131 -0.34 -1.14 -5.47
N GLN A 132 0.74 -1.76 -5.94
CA GLN A 132 1.34 -2.94 -5.34
C GLN A 132 1.68 -2.71 -3.86
N THR A 133 2.38 -1.62 -3.57
CA THR A 133 2.78 -1.26 -2.21
C THR A 133 1.56 -0.97 -1.34
N ALA A 134 0.60 -0.21 -1.83
CA ALA A 134 -0.60 0.17 -1.07
C ALA A 134 -1.48 -1.04 -0.73
N GLN A 135 -1.71 -1.93 -1.69
CA GLN A 135 -2.49 -3.14 -1.43
C GLN A 135 -1.76 -4.10 -0.49
N SER A 136 -0.45 -4.20 -0.61
CA SER A 136 0.37 -4.96 0.32
C SER A 136 0.30 -4.40 1.74
N VAL A 137 0.38 -3.08 1.90
CA VAL A 137 0.20 -2.42 3.21
C VAL A 137 -1.16 -2.75 3.80
N LEU A 138 -2.23 -2.61 3.02
CA LEU A 138 -3.59 -2.86 3.48
C LEU A 138 -3.77 -4.29 4.00
N VAL A 139 -3.42 -5.26 3.18
CA VAL A 139 -3.57 -6.69 3.55
C VAL A 139 -2.66 -7.06 4.72
N SER A 140 -1.42 -6.60 4.71
CA SER A 140 -0.47 -6.86 5.79
C SER A 140 -0.91 -6.26 7.12
N TYR A 141 -1.51 -5.07 7.08
CA TYR A 141 -2.02 -4.42 8.29
C TYR A 141 -3.25 -5.13 8.85
N ILE A 142 -4.15 -5.60 8.00
CA ILE A 142 -5.29 -6.43 8.42
C ILE A 142 -4.77 -7.73 9.08
N ARG A 143 -3.78 -8.38 8.49
CA ARG A 143 -3.14 -9.57 9.06
C ARG A 143 -2.51 -9.29 10.43
N TYR A 144 -1.91 -8.15 10.57
CA TYR A 144 -1.30 -7.70 11.84
C TYR A 144 -2.35 -7.45 12.93
N LEU A 145 -3.47 -6.79 12.59
CA LEU A 145 -4.49 -6.38 13.56
C LEU A 145 -5.50 -7.46 13.92
N ILE A 146 -5.92 -8.28 12.96
CA ILE A 146 -7.06 -9.16 13.10
C ILE A 146 -6.62 -10.62 13.15
N ALA A 147 -6.00 -11.12 12.07
CA ALA A 147 -5.63 -12.50 11.95
C ALA A 147 -4.48 -12.69 10.94
N PRO A 148 -3.36 -13.32 11.34
CA PRO A 148 -2.24 -13.57 10.43
C PRO A 148 -2.61 -14.42 9.21
N GLU A 149 -3.65 -15.25 9.31
CA GLU A 149 -4.17 -16.10 8.24
C GLU A 149 -5.14 -15.39 7.30
N PHE A 150 -5.47 -14.13 7.55
CA PHE A 150 -6.37 -13.37 6.68
C PHE A 150 -5.89 -13.36 5.25
N SER A 151 -6.81 -13.60 4.32
CA SER A 151 -6.60 -13.38 2.89
C SER A 151 -7.86 -12.81 2.24
N PRO A 152 -7.71 -11.91 1.27
CA PRO A 152 -8.84 -11.51 0.43
C PRO A 152 -9.41 -12.72 -0.30
N VAL A 153 -10.69 -12.67 -0.68
CA VAL A 153 -11.31 -13.70 -1.52
C VAL A 153 -10.72 -13.66 -2.94
N TRP A 154 -10.50 -12.46 -3.45
CA TRP A 154 -9.82 -12.17 -4.70
C TRP A 154 -9.32 -10.72 -4.70
N MET A 155 -8.40 -10.43 -5.61
CA MET A 155 -7.91 -9.07 -5.84
C MET A 155 -7.84 -8.76 -7.33
N SER A 156 -7.90 -7.49 -7.68
CA SER A 156 -7.66 -7.02 -9.03
C SER A 156 -6.82 -5.74 -9.02
N PHE A 157 -6.12 -5.53 -10.13
CA PHE A 157 -5.32 -4.33 -10.37
C PHE A 157 -5.67 -3.75 -11.75
N ILE A 158 -5.66 -2.43 -11.84
CA ILE A 158 -5.80 -1.70 -13.12
C ILE A 158 -4.56 -1.95 -14.00
N ASN A 159 -3.43 -2.15 -13.37
CA ASN A 159 -2.10 -2.20 -14.00
C ASN A 159 -1.98 -3.34 -15.00
N PRO A 160 -1.02 -3.24 -15.96
CA PRO A 160 -0.73 -4.32 -16.89
C PRO A 160 -0.35 -5.62 -16.17
N THR A 161 -0.68 -6.75 -16.81
CA THR A 161 -0.32 -8.08 -16.30
C THR A 161 1.20 -8.21 -16.21
N PRO A 162 1.77 -8.55 -15.03
CA PRO A 162 3.20 -8.77 -14.90
C PRO A 162 3.63 -10.06 -15.63
N ASP A 163 4.94 -10.21 -15.87
CA ASP A 163 5.50 -11.41 -16.49
C ASP A 163 5.18 -12.67 -15.69
N ASN A 164 5.11 -12.55 -14.38
CA ASN A 164 4.74 -13.64 -13.47
C ASN A 164 3.77 -13.15 -12.41
N VAL A 165 2.55 -13.67 -12.40
CA VAL A 165 1.49 -13.33 -11.44
C VAL A 165 1.71 -14.03 -10.10
N LYS A 166 2.45 -15.13 -10.07
CA LYS A 166 2.62 -15.99 -8.90
C LYS A 166 3.09 -15.24 -7.62
N PRO A 167 4.03 -14.29 -7.66
CA PRO A 167 4.42 -13.54 -6.47
C PRO A 167 3.25 -12.79 -5.81
N TYR A 168 2.33 -12.24 -6.59
CA TYR A 168 1.11 -11.60 -6.09
C TYR A 168 0.18 -12.61 -5.43
N GLU A 169 -0.09 -13.73 -6.11
CA GLU A 169 -0.99 -14.76 -5.59
C GLU A 169 -0.44 -15.42 -4.32
N ASP A 170 0.85 -15.65 -4.27
CA ASP A 170 1.52 -16.21 -3.07
C ASP A 170 1.46 -15.22 -1.89
N PHE A 171 1.66 -13.95 -2.15
CA PHE A 171 1.62 -12.91 -1.11
C PHE A 171 0.21 -12.71 -0.56
N PHE A 172 -0.76 -12.47 -1.44
CA PHE A 172 -2.15 -12.20 -1.06
C PHE A 172 -2.93 -13.46 -0.70
N ARG A 173 -2.46 -14.64 -1.13
CA ARG A 173 -3.09 -15.94 -0.90
C ARG A 173 -4.50 -16.00 -1.47
N CYS A 174 -4.70 -15.44 -2.66
CA CYS A 174 -5.96 -15.42 -3.37
C CYS A 174 -5.71 -15.25 -4.87
N PRO A 175 -6.73 -15.50 -5.73
CA PRO A 175 -6.63 -15.16 -7.14
C PRO A 175 -6.44 -13.65 -7.35
N VAL A 176 -5.55 -13.28 -8.27
CA VAL A 176 -5.25 -11.88 -8.60
C VAL A 176 -5.40 -11.67 -10.11
N LYS A 177 -6.17 -10.67 -10.49
CA LYS A 177 -6.39 -10.27 -11.89
C LYS A 177 -5.75 -8.92 -12.16
N PHE A 178 -5.36 -8.71 -13.41
CA PHE A 178 -4.77 -7.46 -13.89
C PHE A 178 -5.58 -6.90 -15.06
N GLU A 179 -5.24 -5.69 -15.51
CA GLU A 179 -5.94 -4.99 -16.60
C GLU A 179 -7.44 -4.84 -16.32
N SER A 180 -7.80 -4.71 -15.06
CA SER A 180 -9.18 -4.54 -14.60
C SER A 180 -9.58 -3.06 -14.60
N ASN A 181 -10.88 -2.79 -14.50
CA ASN A 181 -11.39 -1.41 -14.46
C ASN A 181 -11.10 -0.72 -13.12
N PHE A 182 -10.91 -1.52 -12.06
CA PHE A 182 -10.65 -1.04 -10.70
C PHE A 182 -9.53 -1.87 -10.06
N THR A 183 -8.75 -1.21 -9.20
CA THR A 183 -7.98 -1.92 -8.18
C THR A 183 -8.95 -2.26 -7.04
N THR A 184 -9.05 -3.52 -6.72
CA THR A 184 -10.03 -4.03 -5.75
C THR A 184 -9.38 -5.03 -4.82
#